data_c53a4b92e94e54619bb41b30c10e6d89
#
_entry.id   c53a4b92e94e54619bb41b30c10e6d89
#
_cell.length_a   1.000
_cell.length_b   1.000
_cell.length_c   1.000
_cell.angle_alpha   90.00
_cell.angle_beta   90.00
_cell.angle_gamma   90.00
#
_symmetry.space_group_name_H-M   'P 1'
#
loop_
_entity.id
_entity.type
_entity.pdbx_description
1 polymer ?
#
loop_
_entity_poly.entity_id
_entity_poly.type
_entity_poly.pdbx_seq_one_letter_code
_entity_poly.pdbx_strand_id
1 'polypeptide(L)'
;MRKEFERVTPESVGIRSKAIMDYIDALERSNTEMHGLMIMRHGKICAEGWWQPFAPGLRHGLQSHTKTYAATAVGIAYTEGILRLDERLIDIFPEESPAQPSENLKKLTVCDVLCMGCGMDTMPCTTEHWI
;
A
#
# COMPACT_ATOMS: atom_id res chain seq x y z
N MET A 1 16.37 -16.10 -4.92
CA MET A 1 15.86 -16.74 -3.69
C MET A 1 15.19 -15.65 -2.84
N ARG A 2 13.86 -15.73 -2.57
CA ARG A 2 13.22 -14.83 -1.62
C ARG A 2 13.83 -15.10 -0.23
N LYS A 3 14.45 -14.08 0.35
CA LYS A 3 14.94 -14.16 1.73
C LYS A 3 13.72 -13.97 2.63
N GLU A 4 13.32 -15.01 3.35
CA GLU A 4 12.26 -14.89 4.35
C GLU A 4 12.75 -14.03 5.53
N PHE A 5 11.82 -13.27 6.12
CA PHE A 5 12.12 -12.53 7.34
C PHE A 5 12.33 -13.50 8.50
N GLU A 6 13.35 -13.23 9.31
CA GLU A 6 13.62 -13.98 10.53
C GLU A 6 12.44 -13.82 11.52
N ARG A 7 12.02 -14.94 12.12
CA ARG A 7 11.00 -14.97 13.17
C ARG A 7 11.67 -15.13 14.52
N VAL A 8 11.29 -14.27 15.46
CA VAL A 8 11.88 -14.19 16.80
C VAL A 8 10.82 -14.01 17.87
N THR A 9 11.17 -14.24 19.14
CA THR A 9 10.25 -13.93 20.23
C THR A 9 10.11 -12.42 20.42
N PRO A 10 8.94 -11.90 20.80
CA PRO A 10 8.76 -10.47 21.07
C PRO A 10 9.76 -9.90 22.06
N GLU A 11 10.09 -10.63 23.10
CA GLU A 11 11.02 -10.22 24.15
C GLU A 11 12.43 -10.01 23.62
N SER A 12 12.86 -10.80 22.64
CA SER A 12 14.20 -10.68 22.04
C SER A 12 14.40 -9.37 21.27
N VAL A 13 13.31 -8.73 20.89
CA VAL A 13 13.30 -7.40 20.23
C VAL A 13 12.75 -6.30 21.12
N GLY A 14 12.62 -6.56 22.44
CA GLY A 14 12.20 -5.58 23.43
C GLY A 14 10.71 -5.24 23.42
N ILE A 15 9.86 -6.17 22.97
CA ILE A 15 8.40 -6.09 23.06
C ILE A 15 7.95 -7.15 24.03
N ARG A 16 7.08 -6.79 25.01
CA ARG A 16 6.50 -7.77 25.91
C ARG A 16 5.37 -8.50 25.22
N SER A 17 5.35 -9.84 25.25
CA SER A 17 4.24 -10.66 24.72
C SER A 17 2.91 -10.23 25.29
N LYS A 18 2.85 -9.88 26.59
CA LYS A 18 1.64 -9.36 27.22
C LYS A 18 1.10 -8.10 26.52
N ALA A 19 1.97 -7.19 26.09
CA ALA A 19 1.53 -5.98 25.37
C ALA A 19 0.88 -6.30 24.02
N ILE A 20 1.37 -7.35 23.33
CA ILE A 20 0.77 -7.82 22.08
C ILE A 20 -0.61 -8.44 22.37
N MET A 21 -0.72 -9.25 23.41
CA MET A 21 -2.01 -9.85 23.82
C MET A 21 -3.02 -8.76 24.22
N ASP A 22 -2.62 -7.78 25.03
CA ASP A 22 -3.47 -6.65 25.40
C ASP A 22 -3.95 -5.84 24.18
N TYR A 23 -3.09 -5.71 23.15
CA TYR A 23 -3.45 -5.08 21.89
C TYR A 23 -4.47 -5.90 21.10
N ILE A 24 -4.26 -7.22 20.97
CA ILE A 24 -5.21 -8.13 20.31
C ILE A 24 -6.57 -8.10 21.01
N ASP A 25 -6.58 -8.21 22.34
CA ASP A 25 -7.79 -8.11 23.15
C ASP A 25 -8.53 -6.77 22.93
N ALA A 26 -7.78 -5.67 22.77
CA ALA A 26 -8.37 -4.37 22.50
C ALA A 26 -8.99 -4.30 21.10
N LEU A 27 -8.33 -4.88 20.09
CA LEU A 27 -8.87 -4.99 18.73
C LEU A 27 -10.17 -5.81 18.70
N GLU A 28 -10.19 -6.97 19.36
CA GLU A 28 -11.37 -7.83 19.41
C GLU A 28 -12.56 -7.16 20.12
N ARG A 29 -12.27 -6.35 21.14
CA ARG A 29 -13.31 -5.55 21.83
C ARG A 29 -13.79 -4.33 21.04
N SER A 30 -13.02 -3.85 20.08
CA SER A 30 -13.35 -2.63 19.34
C SER A 30 -14.35 -2.83 18.20
N ASN A 31 -14.87 -4.03 18.01
CA ASN A 31 -15.72 -4.40 16.87
C ASN A 31 -15.06 -4.17 15.50
N THR A 32 -13.72 -4.21 15.47
CA THR A 32 -12.93 -4.12 14.24
C THR A 32 -12.80 -5.51 13.63
N GLU A 33 -13.21 -5.66 12.39
CA GLU A 33 -13.03 -6.93 11.66
C GLU A 33 -11.56 -7.10 11.29
N MET A 34 -10.87 -7.99 11.99
CA MET A 34 -9.46 -8.29 11.77
C MET A 34 -9.30 -9.52 10.87
N HIS A 35 -8.46 -9.42 9.86
CA HIS A 35 -8.13 -10.52 8.96
C HIS A 35 -6.77 -11.14 9.29
N GLY A 36 -5.81 -10.32 9.62
CA GLY A 36 -4.47 -10.75 9.99
C GLY A 36 -3.68 -9.64 10.66
N LEU A 37 -2.68 -10.04 11.40
CA LEU A 37 -1.74 -9.15 12.08
C LEU A 37 -0.31 -9.65 11.86
N MET A 38 0.60 -8.76 11.56
CA MET A 38 2.04 -9.04 11.58
C MET A 38 2.75 -7.87 12.26
N ILE A 39 3.52 -8.16 13.29
CA ILE A 39 4.35 -7.18 14.00
C ILE A 39 5.82 -7.46 13.69
N MET A 40 6.48 -6.42 13.16
CA MET A 40 7.89 -6.47 12.82
C MET A 40 8.66 -5.40 13.61
N ARG A 41 9.83 -5.77 14.13
CA ARG A 41 10.77 -4.84 14.73
C ARG A 41 12.20 -5.21 14.35
N HIS A 42 13.01 -4.20 14.02
CA HIS A 42 14.41 -4.38 13.58
C HIS A 42 14.55 -5.37 12.41
N GLY A 43 13.56 -5.38 11.46
CA GLY A 43 13.55 -6.28 10.31
C GLY A 43 13.22 -7.74 10.64
N LYS A 44 12.77 -8.04 11.86
CA LYS A 44 12.40 -9.39 12.31
C LYS A 44 10.91 -9.44 12.70
N ILE A 45 10.22 -10.52 12.30
CA ILE A 45 8.83 -10.75 12.67
C ILE A 45 8.80 -11.31 14.09
N CYS A 46 8.12 -10.62 15.00
CA CYS A 46 8.02 -11.02 16.39
C CYS A 46 6.62 -11.46 16.83
N ALA A 47 5.60 -11.21 16.01
CA ALA A 47 4.28 -11.80 16.16
C ALA A 47 3.57 -11.82 14.82
N GLU A 48 2.79 -12.86 14.55
CA GLU A 48 1.87 -12.93 13.42
C GLU A 48 0.70 -13.84 13.75
N GLY A 49 -0.47 -13.54 13.20
CA GLY A 49 -1.69 -14.34 13.40
C GLY A 49 -2.77 -13.94 12.41
N TRP A 50 -3.76 -14.80 12.26
CA TRP A 50 -4.90 -14.60 11.36
C TRP A 50 -6.19 -14.97 12.05
N TRP A 51 -7.25 -14.22 11.75
CA TRP A 51 -8.61 -14.52 12.18
C TRP A 51 -9.32 -15.33 11.10
N GLN A 52 -9.99 -16.41 11.50
CA GLN A 52 -10.76 -17.24 10.57
C GLN A 52 -11.85 -16.40 9.86
N PRO A 53 -12.09 -16.59 8.54
CA PRO A 53 -11.55 -17.65 7.67
C PRO A 53 -10.20 -17.30 7.00
N PHE A 54 -9.55 -16.23 7.39
CA PHE A 54 -8.30 -15.76 6.77
C PHE A 54 -7.09 -16.59 7.22
N ALA A 55 -6.12 -16.69 6.31
CA ALA A 55 -4.89 -17.44 6.51
C ALA A 55 -3.75 -16.84 5.66
N PRO A 56 -2.46 -17.11 5.98
CA PRO A 56 -1.32 -16.49 5.29
C PRO A 56 -1.26 -16.77 3.79
N GLY A 57 -1.81 -17.89 3.32
CA GLY A 57 -1.82 -18.27 1.91
C GLY A 57 -3.01 -17.74 1.10
N LEU A 58 -3.97 -17.11 1.74
CA LEU A 58 -5.16 -16.59 1.06
C LEU A 58 -4.91 -15.19 0.50
N ARG A 59 -5.42 -14.94 -0.72
CA ARG A 59 -5.37 -13.61 -1.31
C ARG A 59 -6.36 -12.69 -0.58
N HIS A 60 -5.91 -11.47 -0.33
CA HIS A 60 -6.69 -10.41 0.28
C HIS A 60 -6.95 -9.28 -0.70
N GLY A 61 -8.15 -8.68 -0.62
CA GLY A 61 -8.44 -7.41 -1.24
C GLY A 61 -7.72 -6.30 -0.48
N LEU A 62 -6.68 -5.72 -1.07
CA LEU A 62 -5.82 -4.75 -0.38
C LEU A 62 -6.40 -3.34 -0.37
N GLN A 63 -7.43 -3.06 -1.17
CA GLN A 63 -8.01 -1.72 -1.28
C GLN A 63 -6.90 -0.66 -1.47
N SER A 64 -6.95 0.45 -0.77
CA SER A 64 -5.95 1.52 -0.86
C SER A 64 -4.54 1.14 -0.41
N HIS A 65 -4.37 0.02 0.30
CA HIS A 65 -3.02 -0.50 0.60
C HIS A 65 -2.21 -0.79 -0.67
N THR A 66 -2.89 -1.08 -1.80
CA THR A 66 -2.29 -1.20 -3.13
C THR A 66 -1.44 0.02 -3.50
N LYS A 67 -1.81 1.23 -3.06
CA LYS A 67 -1.05 2.45 -3.34
C LYS A 67 0.37 2.41 -2.77
N THR A 68 0.58 1.74 -1.64
CA THR A 68 1.91 1.55 -1.05
C THR A 68 2.82 0.73 -1.97
N TYR A 69 2.28 -0.32 -2.58
CA TYR A 69 3.04 -1.13 -3.55
C TYR A 69 3.31 -0.35 -4.84
N ALA A 70 2.30 0.37 -5.36
CA ALA A 70 2.46 1.22 -6.54
C ALA A 70 3.52 2.30 -6.31
N ALA A 71 3.44 3.03 -5.20
CA ALA A 71 4.43 4.05 -4.84
C ALA A 71 5.84 3.47 -4.67
N THR A 72 5.95 2.26 -4.11
CA THR A 72 7.24 1.55 -3.99
C THR A 72 7.80 1.19 -5.37
N ALA A 73 6.96 0.69 -6.29
CA ALA A 73 7.38 0.36 -7.65
C ALA A 73 7.85 1.62 -8.41
N VAL A 74 7.13 2.73 -8.28
CA VAL A 74 7.55 4.03 -8.85
C VAL A 74 8.87 4.50 -8.23
N GLY A 75 9.05 4.34 -6.92
CA GLY A 75 10.31 4.67 -6.23
C GLY A 75 11.51 3.85 -6.74
N ILE A 76 11.30 2.56 -7.04
CA ILE A 76 12.32 1.71 -7.67
C ILE A 76 12.65 2.22 -9.07
N ALA A 77 11.64 2.46 -9.91
CA ALA A 77 11.82 2.96 -11.27
C ALA A 77 12.54 4.33 -11.30
N TYR A 78 12.21 5.21 -10.34
CA TYR A 78 12.92 6.49 -10.15
C TYR A 78 14.39 6.27 -9.79
N THR A 79 14.68 5.36 -8.86
CA THR A 79 16.06 5.06 -8.44
C THR A 79 16.89 4.44 -9.55
N GLU A 80 16.26 3.66 -10.42
CA GLU A 80 16.88 3.04 -11.60
C GLU A 80 16.98 4.00 -12.79
N GLY A 81 16.46 5.22 -12.67
CA GLY A 81 16.49 6.23 -13.74
C GLY A 81 15.53 5.95 -14.90
N ILE A 82 14.55 5.06 -14.71
CA ILE A 82 13.55 4.69 -15.72
C ILE A 82 12.53 5.81 -15.91
N LEU A 83 12.19 6.53 -14.83
CA LEU A 83 11.26 7.67 -14.85
C LEU A 83 11.74 8.77 -13.90
N ARG A 84 11.16 9.97 -14.08
CA ARG A 84 11.41 11.14 -13.23
C ARG A 84 10.10 11.59 -12.58
N LEU A 85 10.19 12.19 -11.39
CA LEU A 85 9.00 12.66 -10.67
C LEU A 85 8.36 13.90 -11.32
N ASP A 86 9.14 14.70 -12.03
CA ASP A 86 8.70 15.88 -12.77
C ASP A 86 8.25 15.58 -14.21
N GLU A 87 8.26 14.33 -14.63
CA GLU A 87 7.82 13.88 -15.95
C GLU A 87 6.29 13.97 -16.05
N ARG A 88 5.80 14.48 -17.19
CA ARG A 88 4.38 14.70 -17.40
C ARG A 88 3.69 13.40 -17.79
N LEU A 89 2.49 13.16 -17.26
CA LEU A 89 1.71 11.95 -17.56
C LEU A 89 1.40 11.81 -19.05
N ILE A 90 1.13 12.90 -19.74
CA ILE A 90 0.83 12.89 -21.17
C ILE A 90 2.03 12.50 -22.04
N ASP A 91 3.25 12.66 -21.53
CA ASP A 91 4.47 12.24 -22.23
C ASP A 91 4.75 10.75 -22.00
N ILE A 92 4.36 10.22 -20.85
CA ILE A 92 4.49 8.80 -20.52
C ILE A 92 3.40 7.97 -21.22
N PHE A 93 2.19 8.50 -21.29
CA PHE A 93 0.99 7.84 -21.84
C PHE A 93 0.37 8.65 -22.99
N PRO A 94 1.08 8.84 -24.11
CA PRO A 94 0.56 9.66 -25.21
C PRO A 94 -0.67 9.05 -25.89
N GLU A 95 -0.75 7.71 -25.95
CA GLU A 95 -1.86 7.01 -26.61
C GLU A 95 -3.15 7.04 -25.78
N GLU A 96 -3.05 7.08 -24.46
CA GLU A 96 -4.16 7.19 -23.53
C GLU A 96 -4.63 8.64 -23.31
N SER A 97 -3.84 9.59 -23.77
CA SER A 97 -4.16 11.00 -23.62
C SER A 97 -5.25 11.42 -24.59
N PRO A 98 -6.26 12.20 -24.16
CA PRO A 98 -7.31 12.69 -25.05
C PRO A 98 -6.72 13.62 -26.11
N ALA A 99 -7.33 13.65 -27.30
CA ALA A 99 -6.89 14.50 -28.41
C ALA A 99 -6.82 16.01 -28.05
N GLN A 100 -7.62 16.44 -27.08
CA GLN A 100 -7.62 17.80 -26.54
C GLN A 100 -7.49 17.75 -25.01
N PRO A 101 -6.26 17.59 -24.48
CA PRO A 101 -6.04 17.53 -23.04
C PRO A 101 -6.31 18.89 -22.38
N SER A 102 -6.90 18.87 -21.20
CA SER A 102 -7.10 20.08 -20.38
C SER A 102 -5.76 20.71 -19.97
N GLU A 103 -5.78 21.98 -19.60
CA GLU A 103 -4.58 22.68 -19.12
C GLU A 103 -4.00 22.03 -17.84
N ASN A 104 -4.85 21.45 -17.01
CA ASN A 104 -4.40 20.71 -15.83
C ASN A 104 -3.70 19.40 -16.23
N LEU A 105 -4.30 18.61 -17.14
CA LEU A 105 -3.70 17.36 -17.61
C LEU A 105 -2.36 17.59 -18.30
N LYS A 106 -2.21 18.68 -19.06
CA LYS A 106 -0.92 19.04 -19.70
C LYS A 106 0.21 19.29 -18.71
N LYS A 107 -0.11 19.64 -17.47
CA LYS A 107 0.86 19.96 -16.42
C LYS A 107 1.03 18.83 -15.40
N LEU A 108 0.13 17.85 -15.41
CA LEU A 108 0.10 16.77 -14.43
C LEU A 108 1.37 15.92 -14.50
N THR A 109 2.07 15.82 -13.38
CA THR A 109 3.33 15.09 -13.25
C THR A 109 3.17 13.78 -12.48
N VAL A 110 4.17 12.92 -12.56
CA VAL A 110 4.26 11.71 -11.72
C VAL A 110 4.17 12.07 -10.23
N CYS A 111 4.83 13.14 -9.80
CA CYS A 111 4.79 13.63 -8.42
C CYS A 111 3.36 13.99 -7.98
N ASP A 112 2.60 14.69 -8.83
CA ASP A 112 1.23 15.07 -8.52
C ASP A 112 0.33 13.86 -8.30
N VAL A 113 0.49 12.82 -9.14
CA VAL A 113 -0.27 11.57 -9.01
C VAL A 113 0.11 10.82 -7.72
N LEU A 114 1.40 10.75 -7.39
CA LEU A 114 1.86 10.13 -6.14
C LEU A 114 1.31 10.85 -4.90
N CYS A 115 1.16 12.16 -4.99
CA CYS A 115 0.57 12.99 -3.93
C CYS A 115 -0.96 13.02 -3.96
N MET A 116 -1.61 12.24 -4.84
CA MET A 116 -3.06 12.26 -5.07
C MET A 116 -3.60 13.64 -5.50
N GLY A 117 -2.75 14.45 -6.14
CA GLY A 117 -3.03 15.82 -6.60
C GLY A 117 -3.53 15.88 -8.04
N CYS A 118 -4.33 14.91 -8.51
CA CYS A 118 -4.73 14.81 -9.91
C CYS A 118 -5.65 15.94 -10.41
N GLY A 119 -6.24 16.73 -9.50
CA GLY A 119 -7.11 17.84 -9.87
C GLY A 119 -8.42 17.41 -10.57
N MET A 120 -8.90 16.21 -10.27
CA MET A 120 -10.17 15.70 -10.79
C MET A 120 -11.33 16.29 -10.00
N ASP A 121 -12.38 16.69 -10.70
CA ASP A 121 -13.62 17.23 -10.12
C ASP A 121 -14.56 16.14 -9.62
N THR A 122 -14.39 14.89 -10.11
CA THR A 122 -15.15 13.73 -9.68
C THR A 122 -14.23 12.58 -9.32
N MET A 123 -14.62 11.78 -8.34
CA MET A 123 -13.89 10.54 -8.02
C MET A 123 -14.04 9.52 -9.16
N PRO A 124 -12.93 9.03 -9.75
CA PRO A 124 -12.99 8.04 -10.83
C PRO A 124 -13.52 6.66 -10.37
N CYS A 125 -13.59 6.44 -9.07
CA CYS A 125 -14.04 5.21 -8.45
C CYS A 125 -15.47 5.38 -7.93
N THR A 126 -16.44 5.48 -8.82
CA THR A 126 -17.85 5.29 -8.43
C THR A 126 -18.11 3.78 -8.33
N THR A 127 -18.99 3.38 -7.40
CA THR A 127 -19.33 1.98 -7.10
C THR A 127 -19.87 1.19 -8.30
N GLU A 128 -20.19 1.85 -9.39
CA GLU A 128 -20.73 1.26 -10.61
C GLU A 128 -19.68 0.58 -11.50
N HIS A 129 -18.39 0.75 -11.21
CA HIS A 129 -17.29 0.20 -12.00
C HIS A 129 -16.41 -0.81 -11.25
N TRP A 130 -16.85 -1.27 -10.08
CA TRP A 130 -16.20 -2.37 -9.36
C TRP A 130 -16.85 -3.71 -9.80
N ILE A 131 -16.34 -4.28 -10.87
CA ILE A 131 -16.63 -5.67 -11.26
C ILE A 131 -15.33 -6.45 -11.26
#